data_7dacd09e2a684a44ee305aec4e6f8570
#
_entry.id   7dacd09e2a684a44ee305aec4e6f8570
#
_cell.length_a   1.000
_cell.length_b   1.000
_cell.length_c   1.000
_cell.angle_alpha   90.00
_cell.angle_beta   90.00
_cell.angle_gamma   90.00
#
_symmetry.space_group_name_H-M   'P 1'
#
loop_
_entity.id
_entity.type
_entity.pdbx_description
1 polymer ?
#
loop_
_entity_poly.entity_id
_entity_poly.type
_entity_poly.pdbx_seq_one_letter_code
_entity_poly.pdbx_strand_id
1 'polypeptide(L)'
;MERRERADAARNRQAILRAAEDLLRRHPPEQVSVERVAAAAGVGKGTVFHRFGSRAGLMVELMSERARELEQAVTDGPPPLGPGAEPEERLVAFLACVAELGARNGNLMAAHEHAMATRKGAAEQPRESHPIYTFWHRHVSGLIAEGRPDVDAEEIAHMLLGTLHMEPIAGQLRAGGHERLAASFEVLVRGLIRGG
;
A
#
# COMPACT_ATOMS: atom_id res chain seq x y z
N MET A 1 9.09 -31.81 14.00
CA MET A 1 9.96 -30.65 14.33
C MET A 1 9.78 -29.51 13.34
N GLU A 2 10.00 -29.67 12.07
CA GLU A 2 9.91 -28.63 11.03
C GLU A 2 8.59 -27.82 10.99
N ARG A 3 7.42 -28.44 11.22
CA ARG A 3 6.11 -27.75 11.20
C ARG A 3 5.96 -26.75 12.35
N ARG A 4 6.53 -27.06 13.52
CA ARG A 4 6.51 -26.18 14.70
C ARG A 4 7.47 -25.01 14.51
N GLU A 5 8.65 -25.24 13.96
CA GLU A 5 9.63 -24.20 13.65
C GLU A 5 9.12 -23.21 12.59
N ARG A 6 8.44 -23.71 11.56
CA ARG A 6 7.78 -22.85 10.54
C ARG A 6 6.66 -22.00 11.16
N ALA A 7 5.87 -22.56 12.06
CA ALA A 7 4.80 -21.84 12.75
C ALA A 7 5.36 -20.77 13.70
N ASP A 8 6.43 -21.07 14.43
CA ASP A 8 7.13 -20.11 15.30
C ASP A 8 7.76 -18.97 14.46
N ALA A 9 8.37 -19.33 13.34
CA ALA A 9 8.93 -18.38 12.39
C ALA A 9 7.87 -17.45 11.80
N ALA A 10 6.68 -17.95 11.47
CA ALA A 10 5.56 -17.14 10.97
C ALA A 10 5.00 -16.22 12.06
N ARG A 11 4.85 -16.71 13.30
CA ARG A 11 4.41 -15.91 14.44
C ARG A 11 5.39 -14.75 14.73
N ASN A 12 6.69 -15.04 14.73
CA ASN A 12 7.72 -14.02 14.94
C ASN A 12 7.71 -12.97 13.82
N ARG A 13 7.52 -13.38 12.56
CA ARG A 13 7.39 -12.45 11.42
C ARG A 13 6.22 -11.50 11.63
N GLN A 14 5.05 -12.02 11.97
CA GLN A 14 3.85 -11.21 12.23
C GLN A 14 4.04 -10.29 13.45
N ALA A 15 4.66 -10.75 14.52
CA ALA A 15 4.94 -9.92 15.69
C ALA A 15 5.85 -8.75 15.34
N ILE A 16 6.88 -8.97 14.52
CA ILE A 16 7.80 -7.91 14.08
C ILE A 16 7.07 -6.88 13.20
N LEU A 17 6.25 -7.33 12.23
CA LEU A 17 5.51 -6.42 11.35
C LEU A 17 4.48 -5.59 12.14
N ARG A 18 3.73 -6.18 13.07
CA ARG A 18 2.80 -5.46 13.96
C ARG A 18 3.52 -4.42 14.82
N ALA A 19 4.67 -4.80 15.41
CA ALA A 19 5.46 -3.87 16.21
C ALA A 19 5.99 -2.69 15.38
N ALA A 20 6.43 -2.95 14.14
CA ALA A 20 6.85 -1.91 13.22
C ALA A 20 5.70 -0.96 12.87
N GLU A 21 4.53 -1.51 12.59
CA GLU A 21 3.32 -0.75 12.30
C GLU A 21 2.87 0.13 13.48
N ASP A 22 2.84 -0.43 14.70
CA ASP A 22 2.48 0.30 15.92
C ASP A 22 3.44 1.43 16.22
N LEU A 23 4.72 1.24 15.95
CA LEU A 23 5.73 2.30 16.08
C LEU A 23 5.55 3.38 15.02
N LEU A 24 5.27 3.04 13.78
CA LEU A 24 5.03 3.97 12.67
C LEU A 24 3.76 4.82 12.86
N ARG A 25 2.76 4.30 13.58
CA ARG A 25 1.57 5.08 13.95
C ARG A 25 1.86 6.17 14.98
N ARG A 26 2.90 5.99 15.81
CA ARG A 26 3.20 6.87 16.96
C ARG A 26 4.44 7.73 16.75
N HIS A 27 5.28 7.39 15.79
CA HIS A 27 6.56 8.03 15.57
C HIS A 27 6.83 8.24 14.09
N PRO A 28 7.52 9.32 13.71
CA PRO A 28 8.01 9.51 12.36
C PRO A 28 8.88 8.34 11.91
N PRO A 29 8.86 7.96 10.62
CA PRO A 29 9.57 6.79 10.11
C PRO A 29 11.06 6.76 10.47
N GLU A 30 11.75 7.89 10.47
CA GLU A 30 13.17 8.02 10.79
C GLU A 30 13.52 7.65 12.23
N GLN A 31 12.54 7.71 13.14
CA GLN A 31 12.67 7.31 14.53
C GLN A 31 12.38 5.82 14.78
N VAL A 32 11.89 5.12 13.77
CA VAL A 32 11.58 3.69 13.86
C VAL A 32 12.80 2.88 13.44
N SER A 33 13.64 2.51 14.41
CA SER A 33 14.84 1.70 14.17
C SER A 33 14.55 0.20 14.33
N VAL A 34 15.42 -0.65 13.77
CA VAL A 34 15.35 -2.11 13.90
C VAL A 34 15.41 -2.53 15.37
N GLU A 35 16.20 -1.83 16.19
CA GLU A 35 16.33 -2.07 17.62
C GLU A 35 15.01 -1.83 18.36
N ARG A 36 14.33 -0.73 18.07
CA ARG A 36 13.02 -0.41 18.66
C ARG A 36 11.96 -1.40 18.25
N VAL A 37 11.94 -1.80 16.97
CA VAL A 37 11.02 -2.82 16.47
C VAL A 37 11.29 -4.17 17.13
N ALA A 38 12.54 -4.60 17.24
CA ALA A 38 12.92 -5.85 17.89
C ALA A 38 12.49 -5.87 19.37
N ALA A 39 12.74 -4.79 20.10
CA ALA A 39 12.33 -4.63 21.49
C ALA A 39 10.80 -4.68 21.64
N ALA A 40 10.05 -3.97 20.78
CA ALA A 40 8.60 -3.95 20.81
C ALA A 40 7.97 -5.31 20.42
N ALA A 41 8.63 -6.06 19.53
CA ALA A 41 8.21 -7.40 19.12
C ALA A 41 8.63 -8.51 20.09
N GLY A 42 9.43 -8.20 21.11
CA GLY A 42 9.97 -9.21 22.05
C GLY A 42 10.96 -10.18 21.41
N VAL A 43 11.70 -9.76 20.37
CA VAL A 43 12.68 -10.59 19.66
C VAL A 43 14.07 -9.97 19.67
N GLY A 44 15.09 -10.78 19.42
CA GLY A 44 16.46 -10.26 19.27
C GLY A 44 16.63 -9.45 17.98
N LYS A 45 17.46 -8.38 18.02
CA LYS A 45 17.85 -7.59 16.83
C LYS A 45 18.34 -8.46 15.67
N GLY A 46 19.14 -9.50 15.98
CA GLY A 46 19.64 -10.46 15.01
C GLY A 46 18.52 -11.21 14.28
N THR A 47 17.40 -11.50 14.95
CA THR A 47 16.23 -12.15 14.35
C THR A 47 15.59 -11.25 13.28
N VAL A 48 15.50 -9.94 13.55
CA VAL A 48 14.96 -8.98 12.58
C VAL A 48 15.89 -8.87 11.37
N PHE A 49 17.21 -8.73 11.59
CA PHE A 49 18.18 -8.67 10.49
C PHE A 49 18.24 -9.96 9.67
N HIS A 50 18.22 -11.12 10.33
CA HIS A 50 18.20 -12.40 9.63
C HIS A 50 16.98 -12.56 8.72
N ARG A 51 15.84 -12.03 9.13
CA ARG A 51 14.58 -12.20 8.40
C ARG A 51 14.33 -11.14 7.32
N PHE A 52 14.69 -9.91 7.57
CA PHE A 52 14.36 -8.77 6.69
C PHE A 52 15.61 -8.13 6.05
N GLY A 53 16.80 -8.56 6.42
CA GLY A 53 18.08 -8.09 5.90
C GLY A 53 18.48 -6.68 6.36
N SER A 54 17.52 -5.75 6.35
CA SER A 54 17.75 -4.36 6.70
C SER A 54 16.47 -3.68 7.20
N ARG A 55 16.59 -2.45 7.71
CA ARG A 55 15.43 -1.61 8.00
C ARG A 55 14.59 -1.37 6.75
N ALA A 56 15.23 -1.08 5.61
CA ALA A 56 14.53 -0.91 4.33
C ALA A 56 13.79 -2.19 3.93
N GLY A 57 14.40 -3.37 4.05
CA GLY A 57 13.75 -4.66 3.79
C GLY A 57 12.54 -4.91 4.69
N LEU A 58 12.63 -4.57 5.99
CA LEU A 58 11.49 -4.65 6.91
C LEU A 58 10.33 -3.73 6.44
N MET A 59 10.63 -2.53 5.98
CA MET A 59 9.61 -1.58 5.51
C MET A 59 8.96 -2.03 4.20
N VAL A 60 9.74 -2.57 3.26
CA VAL A 60 9.21 -3.17 2.02
C VAL A 60 8.27 -4.33 2.35
N GLU A 61 8.66 -5.20 3.27
CA GLU A 61 7.83 -6.34 3.66
C GLU A 61 6.53 -5.91 4.37
N LEU A 62 6.59 -4.86 5.20
CA LEU A 62 5.40 -4.28 5.82
C LEU A 62 4.43 -3.69 4.78
N MET A 63 4.96 -3.00 3.77
CA MET A 63 4.15 -2.48 2.66
C MET A 63 3.50 -3.60 1.84
N SER A 64 4.27 -4.65 1.56
CA SER A 64 3.75 -5.83 0.85
C SER A 64 2.65 -6.56 1.63
N GLU A 65 2.76 -6.59 2.97
CA GLU A 65 1.70 -7.16 3.82
C GLU A 65 0.42 -6.33 3.74
N ARG A 66 0.52 -5.02 3.87
CA ARG A 66 -0.64 -4.11 3.75
C ARG A 66 -1.31 -4.16 2.38
N ALA A 67 -0.52 -4.29 1.32
CA ALA A 67 -1.07 -4.45 -0.02
C ALA A 67 -1.85 -5.77 -0.15
N ARG A 68 -1.33 -6.86 0.44
CA ARG A 68 -2.04 -8.16 0.49
C ARG A 68 -3.31 -8.09 1.36
N GLU A 69 -3.29 -7.39 2.48
CA GLU A 69 -4.48 -7.16 3.31
C GLU A 69 -5.55 -6.39 2.54
N LEU A 70 -5.17 -5.37 1.78
CA LEU A 70 -6.08 -4.63 0.90
C LEU A 70 -6.62 -5.54 -0.22
N GLU A 71 -5.77 -6.33 -0.87
CA GLU A 71 -6.18 -7.31 -1.89
C GLU A 71 -7.22 -8.30 -1.33
N GLN A 72 -6.99 -8.84 -0.15
CA GLN A 72 -7.93 -9.73 0.52
C GLN A 72 -9.23 -9.01 0.89
N ALA A 73 -9.16 -7.79 1.41
CA ALA A 73 -10.35 -7.01 1.76
C ALA A 73 -11.21 -6.68 0.53
N VAL A 74 -10.58 -6.43 -0.61
CA VAL A 74 -11.25 -6.19 -1.91
C VAL A 74 -11.92 -7.46 -2.45
N THR A 75 -11.28 -8.63 -2.25
CA THR A 75 -11.73 -9.90 -2.81
C THR A 75 -12.81 -10.56 -1.95
N ASP A 76 -12.60 -10.61 -0.64
CA ASP A 76 -13.40 -11.40 0.31
C ASP A 76 -13.97 -10.58 1.48
N GLY A 77 -13.62 -9.29 1.56
CA GLY A 77 -14.03 -8.42 2.66
C GLY A 77 -15.49 -7.97 2.56
N PRO A 78 -15.97 -7.27 3.60
CA PRO A 78 -17.33 -6.71 3.60
C PRO A 78 -17.42 -5.47 2.69
N PRO A 79 -18.66 -5.10 2.26
CA PRO A 79 -18.90 -3.81 1.61
C PRO A 79 -18.49 -2.63 2.51
N PRO A 80 -18.14 -1.47 1.95
CA PRO A 80 -18.15 -1.16 0.51
C PRO A 80 -16.88 -1.58 -0.23
N LEU A 81 -15.81 -1.99 0.45
CA LEU A 81 -14.53 -2.33 -0.19
C LEU A 81 -14.59 -3.69 -0.92
N GLY A 82 -15.20 -4.69 -0.26
CA GLY A 82 -15.41 -6.01 -0.83
C GLY A 82 -16.65 -6.12 -1.71
N PRO A 83 -16.98 -7.35 -2.17
CA PRO A 83 -18.15 -7.61 -3.00
C PRO A 83 -19.47 -7.24 -2.32
N GLY A 84 -20.49 -6.89 -3.12
CA GLY A 84 -21.85 -6.63 -2.65
C GLY A 84 -22.23 -5.15 -2.52
N ALA A 85 -21.33 -4.22 -2.81
CA ALA A 85 -21.65 -2.80 -3.00
C ALA A 85 -21.59 -2.44 -4.49
N GLU A 86 -22.18 -1.31 -4.86
CA GLU A 86 -22.14 -0.78 -6.21
C GLU A 86 -20.72 -0.41 -6.64
N PRO A 87 -20.38 -0.49 -7.93
CA PRO A 87 -19.04 -0.18 -8.43
C PRO A 87 -18.51 1.18 -8.00
N GLU A 88 -19.38 2.20 -7.97
CA GLU A 88 -19.06 3.55 -7.49
C GLU A 88 -18.56 3.53 -6.04
N GLU A 89 -19.30 2.88 -5.15
CA GLU A 89 -18.98 2.84 -3.73
C GLU A 89 -17.69 2.06 -3.47
N ARG A 90 -17.50 0.94 -4.18
CA ARG A 90 -16.30 0.12 -4.11
C ARG A 90 -15.07 0.89 -4.59
N LEU A 91 -15.19 1.62 -5.70
CA LEU A 91 -14.09 2.40 -6.26
C LEU A 91 -13.69 3.57 -5.34
N VAL A 92 -14.66 4.28 -4.77
CA VAL A 92 -14.41 5.35 -3.77
C VAL A 92 -13.69 4.76 -2.55
N ALA A 93 -14.18 3.67 -1.99
CA ALA A 93 -13.57 3.02 -0.82
C ALA A 93 -12.15 2.55 -1.10
N PHE A 94 -11.92 1.95 -2.28
CA PHE A 94 -10.60 1.48 -2.68
C PHE A 94 -9.59 2.62 -2.80
N LEU A 95 -9.93 3.70 -3.52
CA LEU A 95 -9.04 4.85 -3.69
C LEU A 95 -8.77 5.58 -2.38
N ALA A 96 -9.73 5.62 -1.46
CA ALA A 96 -9.51 6.14 -0.10
C ALA A 96 -8.49 5.29 0.67
N CYS A 97 -8.61 3.96 0.63
CA CYS A 97 -7.63 3.04 1.25
C CYS A 97 -6.23 3.18 0.64
N VAL A 98 -6.14 3.33 -0.68
CA VAL A 98 -4.84 3.53 -1.36
C VAL A 98 -4.22 4.88 -0.99
N ALA A 99 -5.02 5.95 -0.89
CA ALA A 99 -4.55 7.25 -0.43
C ALA A 99 -4.04 7.19 1.03
N GLU A 100 -4.75 6.52 1.92
CA GLU A 100 -4.33 6.29 3.30
C GLU A 100 -3.03 5.47 3.36
N LEU A 101 -2.93 4.40 2.57
CA LEU A 101 -1.73 3.58 2.45
C LEU A 101 -0.54 4.41 1.96
N GLY A 102 -0.74 5.27 0.96
CA GLY A 102 0.25 6.21 0.45
C GLY A 102 0.73 7.20 1.52
N ALA A 103 -0.19 7.76 2.31
CA ALA A 103 0.15 8.69 3.38
C ALA A 103 0.96 8.01 4.50
N ARG A 104 0.57 6.82 4.91
CA ARG A 104 1.28 6.05 5.94
C ARG A 104 2.67 5.61 5.50
N ASN A 105 2.89 5.43 4.20
CA ASN A 105 4.13 4.88 3.64
C ASN A 105 4.92 5.89 2.78
N GLY A 106 4.41 7.10 2.54
CA GLY A 106 5.00 8.06 1.59
C GLY A 106 6.48 8.36 1.84
N ASN A 107 6.88 8.54 3.10
CA ASN A 107 8.29 8.75 3.48
C ASN A 107 9.14 7.48 3.29
N LEU A 108 8.54 6.30 3.44
CA LEU A 108 9.20 5.01 3.26
C LEU A 108 9.40 4.68 1.79
N MET A 109 8.40 4.99 0.95
CA MET A 109 8.50 4.87 -0.50
C MET A 109 9.61 5.76 -1.04
N ALA A 110 9.64 7.04 -0.66
CA ALA A 110 10.69 7.97 -1.06
C ALA A 110 12.09 7.50 -0.61
N ALA A 111 12.22 6.99 0.62
CA ALA A 111 13.48 6.45 1.12
C ALA A 111 13.89 5.17 0.38
N HIS A 112 12.95 4.32 0.01
CA HIS A 112 13.21 3.11 -0.77
C HIS A 112 13.61 3.45 -2.21
N GLU A 113 12.88 4.32 -2.87
CA GLU A 113 13.19 4.80 -4.23
C GLU A 113 14.58 5.44 -4.27
N HIS A 114 14.91 6.28 -3.29
CA HIS A 114 16.26 6.87 -3.18
C HIS A 114 17.34 5.80 -2.97
N ALA A 115 17.11 4.81 -2.11
CA ALA A 115 18.05 3.72 -1.86
C ALA A 115 18.24 2.82 -3.08
N MET A 116 17.20 2.63 -3.90
CA MET A 116 17.28 1.86 -5.15
C MET A 116 17.96 2.67 -6.26
N ALA A 117 17.68 3.97 -6.39
CA ALA A 117 18.32 4.84 -7.38
C ALA A 117 19.84 4.97 -7.16
N THR A 118 20.29 4.86 -5.92
CA THR A 118 21.73 4.89 -5.58
C THR A 118 22.44 3.54 -5.76
N ARG A 119 21.71 2.46 -5.98
CA ARG A 119 22.28 1.15 -6.35
C ARG A 119 22.63 1.14 -7.84
N LYS A 120 23.89 1.33 -8.15
CA LYS A 120 24.43 1.18 -9.53
C LYS A 120 24.04 -0.20 -10.09
N GLY A 121 23.21 -0.25 -11.16
CA GLY A 121 22.92 -1.44 -11.93
C GLY A 121 21.55 -2.10 -11.74
N ALA A 122 20.66 -1.58 -10.93
CA ALA A 122 19.26 -2.02 -10.96
C ALA A 122 18.57 -1.35 -12.15
N ALA A 123 18.25 -2.13 -13.19
CA ALA A 123 17.31 -1.68 -14.22
C ALA A 123 16.01 -1.32 -13.50
N GLU A 124 15.56 -0.08 -13.63
CA GLU A 124 14.22 0.32 -13.18
C GLU A 124 13.20 -0.55 -13.93
N GLN A 125 12.61 -1.51 -13.22
CA GLN A 125 11.45 -2.20 -13.78
C GLN A 125 10.31 -1.18 -13.83
N PRO A 126 9.60 -1.08 -14.96
CA PRO A 126 8.45 -0.21 -15.06
C PRO A 126 7.48 -0.50 -13.90
N ARG A 127 6.95 0.54 -13.27
CA ARG A 127 6.01 0.38 -12.13
C ARG A 127 4.81 -0.48 -12.49
N GLU A 128 4.39 -0.41 -13.75
CA GLU A 128 3.32 -1.21 -14.35
C GLU A 128 3.56 -2.72 -14.24
N SER A 129 4.83 -3.13 -14.16
CA SER A 129 5.22 -4.55 -13.98
C SER A 129 5.17 -5.00 -12.51
N HIS A 130 4.93 -4.09 -11.55
CA HIS A 130 4.89 -4.44 -10.15
C HIS A 130 3.56 -5.14 -9.81
N PRO A 131 3.57 -6.33 -9.17
CA PRO A 131 2.35 -7.11 -8.91
C PRO A 131 1.25 -6.32 -8.19
N ILE A 132 1.61 -5.46 -7.23
CA ILE A 132 0.66 -4.60 -6.51
C ILE A 132 -0.03 -3.63 -7.47
N TYR A 133 0.74 -2.97 -8.35
CA TYR A 133 0.18 -2.04 -9.33
C TYR A 133 -0.75 -2.77 -10.31
N THR A 134 -0.33 -3.92 -10.83
CA THR A 134 -1.13 -4.74 -11.75
C THR A 134 -2.47 -5.15 -11.12
N PHE A 135 -2.46 -5.54 -9.82
CA PHE A 135 -3.69 -5.87 -9.11
C PHE A 135 -4.59 -4.63 -8.95
N TRP A 136 -4.05 -3.51 -8.48
CA TRP A 136 -4.81 -2.27 -8.27
C TRP A 136 -5.40 -1.76 -9.58
N HIS A 137 -4.60 -1.74 -10.64
CA HIS A 137 -5.03 -1.30 -11.96
C HIS A 137 -6.20 -2.14 -12.47
N ARG A 138 -6.07 -3.47 -12.45
CA ARG A 138 -7.14 -4.38 -12.86
C ARG A 138 -8.42 -4.22 -12.02
N HIS A 139 -8.28 -3.97 -10.72
CA HIS A 139 -9.43 -3.75 -9.85
C HIS A 139 -10.14 -2.43 -10.18
N VAL A 140 -9.38 -1.35 -10.33
CA VAL A 140 -9.91 -0.01 -10.66
C VAL A 140 -10.55 -0.01 -12.06
N SER A 141 -9.85 -0.53 -13.08
CA SER A 141 -10.37 -0.59 -14.44
C SER A 141 -11.62 -1.47 -14.54
N GLY A 142 -11.65 -2.59 -13.80
CA GLY A 142 -12.83 -3.46 -13.74
C GLY A 142 -14.06 -2.74 -13.16
N LEU A 143 -13.91 -2.01 -12.06
CA LEU A 143 -15.02 -1.24 -11.46
C LEU A 143 -15.48 -0.08 -12.35
N ILE A 144 -14.56 0.57 -13.04
CA ILE A 144 -14.91 1.63 -14.01
C ILE A 144 -15.69 1.03 -15.18
N ALA A 145 -15.23 -0.08 -15.77
CA ALA A 145 -15.90 -0.74 -16.88
C ALA A 145 -17.29 -1.25 -16.51
N GLU A 146 -17.50 -1.70 -15.26
CA GLU A 146 -18.79 -2.12 -14.74
C GLU A 146 -19.75 -0.93 -14.59
N GLY A 147 -19.28 0.20 -14.06
CA GLY A 147 -20.11 1.39 -13.84
C GLY A 147 -20.26 2.29 -15.07
N ARG A 148 -19.31 2.27 -16.01
CA ARG A 148 -19.24 3.11 -17.22
C ARG A 148 -18.61 2.35 -18.38
N PRO A 149 -19.37 1.47 -19.06
CA PRO A 149 -18.84 0.65 -20.16
C PRO A 149 -18.51 1.44 -21.44
N ASP A 150 -18.87 2.71 -21.51
CA ASP A 150 -18.69 3.61 -22.65
C ASP A 150 -17.36 4.41 -22.63
N VAL A 151 -16.55 4.25 -21.56
CA VAL A 151 -15.27 4.97 -21.42
C VAL A 151 -14.07 4.01 -21.50
N ASP A 152 -12.89 4.58 -21.75
CA ASP A 152 -11.63 3.81 -21.66
C ASP A 152 -11.24 3.62 -20.18
N ALA A 153 -11.72 2.50 -19.60
CA ALA A 153 -11.52 2.18 -18.19
C ALA A 153 -10.06 1.93 -17.83
N GLU A 154 -9.27 1.36 -18.77
CA GLU A 154 -7.86 1.06 -18.56
C GLU A 154 -7.05 2.37 -18.45
N GLU A 155 -7.24 3.29 -19.37
CA GLU A 155 -6.54 4.58 -19.36
C GLU A 155 -6.93 5.42 -18.13
N ILE A 156 -8.22 5.47 -17.78
CA ILE A 156 -8.69 6.19 -16.60
C ILE A 156 -8.09 5.59 -15.30
N ALA A 157 -7.97 4.26 -15.22
CA ALA A 157 -7.33 3.61 -14.08
C ALA A 157 -5.85 4.00 -13.97
N HIS A 158 -5.12 4.06 -15.09
CA HIS A 158 -3.74 4.57 -15.12
C HIS A 158 -3.65 6.02 -14.64
N MET A 159 -4.55 6.88 -15.08
CA MET A 159 -4.59 8.29 -14.66
C MET A 159 -4.84 8.41 -13.16
N LEU A 160 -5.84 7.72 -12.60
CA LEU A 160 -6.18 7.78 -11.17
C LEU A 160 -5.02 7.27 -10.30
N LEU A 161 -4.45 6.12 -10.62
CA LEU A 161 -3.35 5.53 -9.85
C LEU A 161 -2.03 6.30 -10.06
N GLY A 162 -1.78 6.83 -11.24
CA GLY A 162 -0.60 7.62 -11.57
C GLY A 162 -0.50 8.90 -10.74
N THR A 163 -1.63 9.55 -10.44
CA THR A 163 -1.66 10.80 -9.64
C THR A 163 -1.04 10.64 -8.26
N LEU A 164 -1.10 9.44 -7.66
CA LEU A 164 -0.57 9.16 -6.32
C LEU A 164 0.95 9.37 -6.21
N HIS A 165 1.66 9.30 -7.32
CA HIS A 165 3.11 9.45 -7.41
C HIS A 165 3.58 10.81 -7.90
N MET A 166 2.65 11.65 -8.37
CA MET A 166 2.98 12.97 -8.91
C MET A 166 3.05 14.02 -7.79
N GLU A 167 4.08 14.87 -7.84
CA GLU A 167 4.04 16.12 -7.06
C GLU A 167 2.99 17.07 -7.67
N PRO A 168 2.16 17.75 -6.87
CA PRO A 168 2.21 17.92 -5.41
C PRO A 168 1.45 16.86 -4.60
N ILE A 169 0.80 15.86 -5.23
CA ILE A 169 -0.04 14.86 -4.55
C ILE A 169 0.81 14.01 -3.59
N ALA A 170 1.96 13.51 -4.04
CA ALA A 170 2.87 12.75 -3.20
C ALA A 170 3.35 13.56 -1.97
N GLY A 171 3.63 14.85 -2.15
CA GLY A 171 3.96 15.77 -1.05
C GLY A 171 2.81 15.94 -0.06
N GLN A 172 1.58 16.07 -0.56
CA GLN A 172 0.38 16.15 0.27
C GLN A 172 0.17 14.85 1.09
N LEU A 173 0.35 13.68 0.48
CA LEU A 173 0.27 12.40 1.19
C LEU A 173 1.32 12.28 2.28
N ARG A 174 2.58 12.66 2.00
CA ARG A 174 3.66 12.68 3.01
C ARG A 174 3.35 13.61 4.19
N ALA A 175 2.59 14.69 3.96
CA ALA A 175 2.12 15.60 5.00
C ALA A 175 0.85 15.12 5.74
N GLY A 176 0.37 13.91 5.46
CA GLY A 176 -0.83 13.33 6.10
C GLY A 176 -2.17 13.75 5.48
N GLY A 177 -2.14 14.39 4.31
CA GLY A 177 -3.34 14.91 3.63
C GLY A 177 -4.16 13.89 2.84
N HIS A 178 -4.20 12.63 3.27
CA HIS A 178 -4.92 11.55 2.58
C HIS A 178 -6.44 11.74 2.57
N GLU A 179 -7.02 12.30 3.63
CA GLU A 179 -8.47 12.57 3.70
C GLU A 179 -8.91 13.55 2.62
N ARG A 180 -8.11 14.60 2.38
CA ARG A 180 -8.38 15.57 1.32
C ARG A 180 -8.29 14.93 -0.07
N LEU A 181 -7.32 14.05 -0.28
CA LEU A 181 -7.19 13.32 -1.54
C LEU A 181 -8.34 12.33 -1.73
N ALA A 182 -8.73 11.60 -0.68
CA ALA A 182 -9.87 10.69 -0.71
C ALA A 182 -11.17 11.42 -1.07
N ALA A 183 -11.42 12.58 -0.46
CA ALA A 183 -12.58 13.43 -0.81
C ALA A 183 -12.54 13.90 -2.28
N SER A 184 -11.35 14.22 -2.80
CA SER A 184 -11.19 14.59 -4.22
C SER A 184 -11.46 13.40 -5.16
N PHE A 185 -10.97 12.22 -4.80
CA PHE A 185 -11.28 11.00 -5.55
C PHE A 185 -12.77 10.68 -5.54
N GLU A 186 -13.45 10.84 -4.39
CA GLU A 186 -14.89 10.65 -4.31
C GLU A 186 -15.65 11.54 -5.30
N VAL A 187 -15.30 12.84 -5.38
CA VAL A 187 -15.92 13.77 -6.34
C VAL A 187 -15.66 13.33 -7.77
N LEU A 188 -14.42 12.95 -8.11
CA LEU A 188 -14.05 12.52 -9.46
C LEU A 188 -14.77 11.22 -9.85
N VAL A 189 -14.81 10.22 -8.97
CA VAL A 189 -15.47 8.93 -9.20
C VAL A 189 -16.98 9.11 -9.40
N ARG A 190 -17.63 9.89 -8.53
CA ARG A 190 -19.06 10.16 -8.64
C ARG A 190 -19.39 10.91 -9.93
N GLY A 191 -18.56 11.88 -10.32
CA GLY A 191 -18.70 12.57 -11.60
C GLY A 191 -18.49 11.65 -12.79
N LEU A 192 -17.52 10.76 -12.74
CA LEU A 192 -17.22 9.76 -13.77
C LEU A 192 -18.39 8.77 -13.94
N ILE A 193 -18.87 8.18 -12.86
CA ILE A 193 -19.87 7.11 -12.91
C ILE A 193 -21.28 7.66 -13.22
N ARG A 194 -21.67 8.82 -12.65
CA ARG A 194 -23.00 9.40 -12.78
C ARG A 194 -23.15 10.37 -13.95
N GLY A 195 -22.06 10.83 -14.54
CA GLY A 195 -22.02 11.89 -15.56
C GLY A 195 -22.22 11.41 -16.99
N GLY A 196 -22.90 10.24 -17.17
CA GLY A 196 -23.32 9.69 -18.46
C GLY A 196 -24.75 9.98 -18.82
#